data_fc74b849179a4872df56b5d7ed50b11c
#
_entry.id   fc74b849179a4872df56b5d7ed50b11c
#
_cell.length_a   1.000
_cell.length_b   1.000
_cell.length_c   1.000
_cell.angle_alpha   90.00
_cell.angle_beta   90.00
_cell.angle_gamma   90.00
#
_symmetry.space_group_name_H-M   'P 1'
#
loop_
_entity.id
_entity.type
_entity.pdbx_description
1 polymer ?
#
loop_
_entity_poly.entity_id
_entity_poly.type
_entity_poly.pdbx_seq_one_letter_code
_entity_poly.pdbx_strand_id
1 'polypeptide(L)'
;MNIRIKYPTKTNFKKYGMILESTKKTRSSDSKTQYEVLTGSKSEGWLLAYLVVRNRSSKSIQQHPTSKESFEPVKGVCLLIVAPVKAPKNLEIFVLDKPIVLHEGVWHDVVALSEEAEVKIAENMGVTSKTIYFKKPLTPVLTEK
;
A
#
# COMPACT_ATOMS: atom_id res chain seq x y z
N MET A 1 -10.35 -4.68 18.85
CA MET A 1 -8.90 -4.51 18.67
C MET A 1 -8.67 -3.08 18.18
N ASN A 2 -8.02 -2.23 18.98
CA ASN A 2 -7.74 -0.84 18.57
C ASN A 2 -6.41 -0.80 17.83
N ILE A 3 -6.45 -0.68 16.52
CA ILE A 3 -5.25 -0.54 15.69
C ILE A 3 -5.04 0.94 15.41
N ARG A 4 -3.88 1.46 15.83
CA ARG A 4 -3.52 2.87 15.60
C ARG A 4 -3.24 3.11 14.11
N ILE A 5 -3.92 4.10 13.55
CA ILE A 5 -3.65 4.58 12.18
C ILE A 5 -2.37 5.42 12.20
N LYS A 6 -1.48 5.16 11.24
CA LYS A 6 -0.17 5.81 11.12
C LYS A 6 0.01 6.43 9.74
N TYR A 7 0.84 7.44 9.65
CA TYR A 7 1.40 7.88 8.38
C TYR A 7 2.63 7.02 8.04
N PRO A 8 2.80 6.60 6.77
CA PRO A 8 3.98 5.84 6.37
C PRO A 8 5.22 6.74 6.39
N THR A 9 6.28 6.22 7.00
CA THR A 9 7.62 6.80 6.98
C THR A 9 8.59 5.75 6.47
N LYS A 10 9.77 6.17 6.00
CA LYS A 10 10.83 5.21 5.58
C LYS A 10 11.14 4.17 6.66
N THR A 11 11.05 4.56 7.92
CA THR A 11 11.36 3.67 9.05
C THR A 11 10.24 2.70 9.36
N ASN A 12 9.00 3.19 9.53
CA ASN A 12 7.91 2.33 10.01
C ASN A 12 7.30 1.45 8.89
N PHE A 13 7.48 1.84 7.62
CA PHE A 13 6.95 1.10 6.46
C PHE A 13 7.95 0.10 5.85
N LYS A 14 9.24 0.20 6.20
CA LYS A 14 10.34 -0.60 5.61
C LYS A 14 10.07 -2.11 5.56
N LYS A 15 9.42 -2.66 6.57
CA LYS A 15 9.11 -4.10 6.63
C LYS A 15 7.99 -4.55 5.69
N TYR A 16 7.19 -3.61 5.19
CA TYR A 16 6.09 -3.88 4.26
C TYR A 16 6.44 -3.55 2.83
N GLY A 17 7.30 -2.58 2.62
CA GLY A 17 7.62 -2.10 1.29
C GLY A 17 8.46 -0.84 1.30
N MET A 18 8.28 -0.05 0.27
CA MET A 18 9.02 1.17 0.02
C MET A 18 8.06 2.32 -0.30
N ILE A 19 8.36 3.50 0.22
CA ILE A 19 7.75 4.74 -0.26
C ILE A 19 8.47 5.14 -1.55
N LEU A 20 7.70 5.40 -2.60
CA LEU A 20 8.23 5.80 -3.90
C LEU A 20 8.46 7.32 -3.91
N GLU A 21 9.63 7.72 -3.49
CA GLU A 21 10.09 9.11 -3.51
C GLU A 21 11.58 9.16 -3.87
N SER A 22 12.02 10.27 -4.44
CA SER A 22 13.43 10.42 -4.83
C SER A 22 14.35 10.25 -3.61
N THR A 23 15.39 9.44 -3.78
CA THR A 23 16.44 9.25 -2.77
C THR A 23 17.54 10.31 -2.87
N LYS A 24 17.61 10.99 -4.00
CA LYS A 24 18.63 12.02 -4.27
C LYS A 24 18.15 13.36 -3.70
N LYS A 25 18.85 13.86 -2.70
CA LYS A 25 18.68 15.23 -2.20
C LYS A 25 19.29 16.22 -3.20
N THR A 26 18.71 16.39 -4.36
CA THR A 26 19.16 17.40 -5.29
C THR A 26 18.14 18.52 -5.38
N ARG A 27 18.21 19.40 -4.42
CA ARG A 27 17.95 20.81 -4.66
C ARG A 27 19.28 21.48 -4.96
N SER A 28 19.94 21.10 -6.05
CA SER A 28 20.96 21.96 -6.61
C SER A 28 20.25 23.03 -7.45
N SER A 29 20.77 24.23 -7.44
CA SER A 29 20.35 25.35 -8.28
C SER A 29 20.39 25.05 -9.79
N ASP A 30 20.95 23.91 -10.17
CA ASP A 30 20.97 23.39 -11.54
C ASP A 30 19.71 22.55 -11.75
N SER A 31 18.67 23.13 -12.30
CA SER A 31 17.37 22.54 -12.62
C SER A 31 17.43 21.44 -13.68
N LYS A 32 18.33 20.44 -13.52
CA LYS A 32 18.41 19.29 -14.43
C LYS A 32 17.37 18.25 -14.06
N THR A 33 16.65 17.77 -15.05
CA THR A 33 15.76 16.62 -14.90
C THR A 33 16.53 15.42 -14.38
N GLN A 34 15.99 14.75 -13.34
CA GLN A 34 16.59 13.57 -12.74
C GLN A 34 15.69 12.37 -12.97
N TYR A 35 16.29 11.26 -13.35
CA TYR A 35 15.66 9.97 -13.48
C TYR A 35 16.28 9.01 -12.48
N GLU A 36 15.45 8.28 -11.75
CA GLU A 36 15.88 7.34 -10.72
C GLU A 36 15.02 6.08 -10.76
N VAL A 37 15.65 4.92 -10.90
CA VAL A 37 14.99 3.63 -10.74
C VAL A 37 15.00 3.25 -9.26
N LEU A 38 13.84 3.22 -8.63
CA LEU A 38 13.70 2.94 -7.18
C LEU A 38 13.56 1.45 -6.90
N THR A 39 12.87 0.72 -7.77
CA THR A 39 12.65 -0.73 -7.63
C THR A 39 12.31 -1.34 -8.98
N GLY A 40 12.35 -2.65 -9.05
CA GLY A 40 11.97 -3.42 -10.23
C GLY A 40 11.44 -4.79 -9.83
N SER A 41 10.96 -5.55 -10.81
CA SER A 41 10.54 -6.93 -10.67
C SER A 41 11.40 -7.84 -11.55
N LYS A 42 11.60 -9.07 -11.12
CA LYS A 42 12.27 -10.11 -11.92
C LYS A 42 11.33 -10.85 -12.87
N SER A 43 10.00 -10.76 -12.62
CA SER A 43 9.02 -11.38 -13.50
C SER A 43 8.77 -10.52 -14.72
N GLU A 44 8.51 -11.18 -15.83
CA GLU A 44 8.17 -10.52 -17.09
C GLU A 44 6.71 -10.02 -17.05
N GLY A 45 6.50 -8.89 -17.70
CA GLY A 45 5.19 -8.29 -17.84
C GLY A 45 4.71 -7.56 -16.59
N TRP A 46 3.83 -6.64 -16.81
CA TRP A 46 3.20 -5.80 -15.78
C TRP A 46 1.80 -5.40 -16.22
N LEU A 47 0.94 -5.10 -15.25
CA LEU A 47 -0.38 -4.52 -15.48
C LEU A 47 -0.53 -3.23 -14.70
N LEU A 48 -1.40 -2.38 -15.20
CA LEU A 48 -1.91 -1.21 -14.47
C LEU A 48 -3.38 -1.45 -14.18
N ALA A 49 -3.77 -1.23 -12.94
CA ALA A 49 -5.16 -1.25 -12.51
C ALA A 49 -5.55 0.08 -11.88
N TYR A 50 -6.84 0.36 -11.90
CA TYR A 50 -7.41 1.52 -11.25
C TYR A 50 -8.46 1.07 -10.25
N LEU A 51 -8.27 1.45 -9.00
CA LEU A 51 -9.13 1.04 -7.89
C LEU A 51 -9.94 2.24 -7.41
N VAL A 52 -11.26 2.13 -7.43
CA VAL A 52 -12.19 3.08 -6.79
C VAL A 52 -12.69 2.46 -5.51
N VAL A 53 -12.27 3.00 -4.38
CA VAL A 53 -12.54 2.46 -3.05
C VAL A 53 -13.70 3.23 -2.42
N ARG A 54 -14.77 2.52 -2.05
CA ARG A 54 -15.93 3.06 -1.33
C ARG A 54 -16.21 2.33 -0.03
N ASN A 55 -15.64 1.12 0.14
CA ASN A 55 -15.79 0.34 1.36
C ASN A 55 -15.03 1.00 2.51
N ARG A 56 -15.69 1.19 3.64
CA ARG A 56 -15.12 1.76 4.88
C ARG A 56 -14.66 0.69 5.87
N SER A 57 -14.93 -0.58 5.57
CA SER A 57 -14.49 -1.72 6.37
C SER A 57 -13.93 -2.81 5.48
N SER A 58 -12.93 -3.50 5.99
CA SER A 58 -12.30 -4.64 5.36
C SER A 58 -12.91 -5.94 5.88
N LYS A 59 -13.24 -6.86 4.97
CA LYS A 59 -13.71 -8.22 5.30
C LYS A 59 -12.61 -9.26 5.20
N SER A 60 -11.51 -8.93 4.53
CA SER A 60 -10.42 -9.85 4.25
C SER A 60 -9.13 -9.09 3.95
N ILE A 61 -8.02 -9.79 4.02
CA ILE A 61 -6.73 -9.35 3.49
C ILE A 61 -6.24 -10.35 2.45
N GLN A 62 -5.53 -9.85 1.45
CA GLN A 62 -4.93 -10.64 0.39
C GLN A 62 -3.41 -10.53 0.43
N GLN A 63 -2.72 -11.51 -0.16
CA GLN A 63 -1.31 -11.42 -0.47
C GLN A 63 -1.05 -11.94 -1.88
N HIS A 64 0.00 -11.41 -2.51
CA HIS A 64 0.51 -11.86 -3.80
C HIS A 64 1.94 -12.42 -3.58
N PRO A 65 2.10 -13.76 -3.45
CA PRO A 65 3.38 -14.34 -3.05
C PRO A 65 4.54 -14.07 -4.00
N THR A 66 4.24 -13.84 -5.28
CA THR A 66 5.25 -13.68 -6.35
C THR A 66 5.20 -12.34 -7.06
N SER A 67 4.40 -11.40 -6.55
CA SER A 67 4.27 -10.06 -7.12
C SER A 67 4.51 -8.98 -6.07
N LYS A 68 5.26 -7.97 -6.45
CA LYS A 68 5.16 -6.66 -5.82
C LYS A 68 3.90 -5.96 -6.32
N GLU A 69 3.36 -5.08 -5.52
CA GLU A 69 2.21 -4.26 -5.88
C GLU A 69 2.42 -2.83 -5.43
N SER A 70 2.28 -1.90 -6.36
CA SER A 70 2.35 -0.47 -6.03
C SER A 70 0.96 0.11 -5.83
N PHE A 71 0.84 1.05 -4.90
CA PHE A 71 -0.37 1.81 -4.63
C PHE A 71 -0.02 3.30 -4.74
N GLU A 72 -0.67 3.97 -5.66
CA GLU A 72 -0.46 5.38 -5.94
C GLU A 72 -1.78 6.14 -5.73
N PRO A 73 -1.91 6.93 -4.64
CA PRO A 73 -3.13 7.67 -4.37
C PRO A 73 -3.35 8.74 -5.42
N VAL A 74 -4.55 8.80 -5.99
CA VAL A 74 -4.94 9.74 -7.04
C VAL A 74 -5.93 10.76 -6.51
N LYS A 75 -6.96 10.30 -5.77
CA LYS A 75 -8.04 11.14 -5.27
C LYS A 75 -8.60 10.61 -3.96
N GLY A 76 -9.11 11.50 -3.12
CA GLY A 76 -9.67 11.13 -1.83
C GLY A 76 -8.60 10.63 -0.86
N VAL A 77 -9.05 10.04 0.24
CA VAL A 77 -8.18 9.47 1.29
C VAL A 77 -8.57 8.03 1.55
N CYS A 78 -7.60 7.14 1.49
CA CYS A 78 -7.78 5.75 1.88
C CYS A 78 -6.74 5.32 2.91
N LEU A 79 -7.04 4.21 3.55
CA LEU A 79 -6.19 3.55 4.52
C LEU A 79 -5.72 2.23 3.93
N LEU A 80 -4.42 2.00 4.01
CA LEU A 80 -3.79 0.74 3.66
C LEU A 80 -3.64 -0.11 4.93
N ILE A 81 -4.29 -1.26 4.95
CA ILE A 81 -4.17 -2.28 5.98
C ILE A 81 -3.08 -3.24 5.54
N VAL A 82 -2.11 -3.53 6.38
CA VAL A 82 -1.02 -4.45 6.06
C VAL A 82 -0.71 -5.40 7.22
N ALA A 83 -0.16 -6.57 6.89
CA ALA A 83 0.43 -7.46 7.87
C ALA A 83 1.67 -8.15 7.28
N PRO A 84 2.64 -8.54 8.13
CA PRO A 84 3.81 -9.28 7.70
C PRO A 84 3.45 -10.63 7.07
N VAL A 85 4.25 -11.10 6.11
CA VAL A 85 4.04 -12.36 5.40
C VAL A 85 3.76 -13.53 6.35
N LYS A 86 4.57 -13.67 7.41
CA LYS A 86 4.50 -14.78 8.37
C LYS A 86 3.59 -14.52 9.57
N ALA A 87 2.99 -13.32 9.68
CA ALA A 87 2.18 -12.92 10.82
C ALA A 87 0.93 -12.14 10.39
N PRO A 88 -0.01 -12.79 9.69
CA PRO A 88 -1.20 -12.12 9.12
C PRO A 88 -2.15 -11.51 10.15
N LYS A 89 -2.01 -11.89 11.42
CA LYS A 89 -2.79 -11.32 12.53
C LYS A 89 -2.22 -10.01 13.06
N ASN A 90 -0.96 -9.70 12.75
CA ASN A 90 -0.28 -8.48 13.21
C ASN A 90 -0.56 -7.33 12.23
N LEU A 91 -1.79 -6.85 12.26
CA LEU A 91 -2.25 -5.79 11.38
C LEU A 91 -1.69 -4.43 11.80
N GLU A 92 -1.26 -3.66 10.81
CA GLU A 92 -1.00 -2.23 10.93
C GLU A 92 -1.79 -1.47 9.88
N ILE A 93 -2.15 -0.23 10.17
CA ILE A 93 -2.94 0.62 9.28
C ILE A 93 -2.19 1.92 9.03
N PHE A 94 -2.06 2.27 7.77
CA PHE A 94 -1.41 3.49 7.32
C PHE A 94 -2.37 4.35 6.50
N VAL A 95 -2.24 5.66 6.64
CA VAL A 95 -2.83 6.59 5.67
C VAL A 95 -2.05 6.46 4.37
N LEU A 96 -2.73 6.17 3.27
CA LEU A 96 -2.08 6.12 1.96
C LEU A 96 -2.03 7.53 1.37
N ASP A 97 -1.04 8.32 1.80
CA ASP A 97 -0.83 9.71 1.38
C ASP A 97 0.33 9.89 0.39
N LYS A 98 1.06 8.81 0.12
CA LYS A 98 2.22 8.77 -0.79
C LYS A 98 2.18 7.51 -1.63
N PRO A 99 2.76 7.53 -2.84
CA PRO A 99 2.98 6.31 -3.61
C PRO A 99 3.89 5.34 -2.83
N ILE A 100 3.47 4.08 -2.76
CA ILE A 100 4.23 3.00 -2.11
C ILE A 100 4.29 1.78 -3.02
N VAL A 101 5.22 0.88 -2.75
CA VAL A 101 5.23 -0.48 -3.29
C VAL A 101 5.39 -1.47 -2.15
N LEU A 102 4.53 -2.48 -2.11
CA LEU A 102 4.60 -3.58 -1.17
C LEU A 102 5.62 -4.62 -1.62
N HIS A 103 6.33 -5.22 -0.67
CA HIS A 103 7.10 -6.42 -0.91
C HIS A 103 6.18 -7.60 -1.27
N GLU A 104 6.74 -8.57 -1.97
CA GLU A 104 6.06 -9.82 -2.31
C GLU A 104 5.52 -10.50 -1.04
N GLY A 105 4.27 -10.96 -1.10
CA GLY A 105 3.64 -11.72 -0.02
C GLY A 105 3.16 -10.91 1.19
N VAL A 106 3.34 -9.60 1.22
CA VAL A 106 2.76 -8.77 2.29
C VAL A 106 1.24 -8.82 2.19
N TRP A 107 0.59 -9.14 3.31
CA TRP A 107 -0.87 -9.13 3.41
C TRP A 107 -1.38 -7.70 3.40
N HIS A 108 -2.44 -7.45 2.61
CA HIS A 108 -2.97 -6.10 2.49
C HIS A 108 -4.45 -6.06 2.11
N ASP A 109 -5.06 -4.91 2.37
CA ASP A 109 -6.35 -4.44 1.85
C ASP A 109 -6.40 -2.92 1.93
N VAL A 110 -7.34 -2.31 1.22
CA VAL A 110 -7.53 -0.86 1.18
C VAL A 110 -8.98 -0.52 1.52
N VAL A 111 -9.20 0.45 2.39
CA VAL A 111 -10.52 0.98 2.73
C VAL A 111 -10.56 2.49 2.60
N ALA A 112 -11.72 3.04 2.24
CA ALA A 112 -11.89 4.48 2.12
C ALA A 112 -12.05 5.13 3.50
N LEU A 113 -11.34 6.24 3.70
CA LEU A 113 -11.57 7.15 4.82
C LEU A 113 -12.50 8.30 4.38
N SER A 114 -12.31 8.83 3.18
CA SER A 114 -13.26 9.73 2.51
C SER A 114 -14.47 8.95 1.97
N GLU A 115 -15.45 9.63 1.41
CA GLU A 115 -16.60 8.99 0.78
C GLU A 115 -16.19 8.05 -0.34
N GLU A 116 -15.23 8.48 -1.13
CA GLU A 116 -14.58 7.74 -2.21
C GLU A 116 -13.10 8.05 -2.24
N ALA A 117 -12.28 7.07 -2.58
CA ALA A 117 -10.86 7.24 -2.87
C ALA A 117 -10.50 6.53 -4.16
N GLU A 118 -9.53 7.06 -4.89
CA GLU A 118 -9.03 6.49 -6.13
C GLU A 118 -7.54 6.19 -6.02
N VAL A 119 -7.15 4.99 -6.42
CA VAL A 119 -5.78 4.48 -6.31
C VAL A 119 -5.39 3.82 -7.62
N LYS A 120 -4.25 4.20 -8.17
CA LYS A 120 -3.63 3.50 -9.29
C LYS A 120 -2.72 2.40 -8.76
N ILE A 121 -2.82 1.21 -9.35
CA ILE A 121 -2.06 0.02 -8.98
C ILE A 121 -1.21 -0.42 -10.16
N ALA A 122 0.02 -0.81 -9.89
CA ALA A 122 0.86 -1.54 -10.82
C ALA A 122 1.37 -2.81 -10.15
N GLU A 123 1.28 -3.92 -10.85
CA GLU A 123 1.73 -5.23 -10.38
C GLU A 123 2.14 -6.11 -11.54
N ASN A 124 2.68 -7.30 -11.27
CA ASN A 124 3.08 -8.23 -12.31
C ASN A 124 1.85 -8.80 -13.05
N MET A 125 2.02 -9.16 -14.31
CA MET A 125 1.06 -10.02 -15.01
C MET A 125 1.02 -11.41 -14.34
N GLY A 126 -0.14 -12.08 -14.40
CA GLY A 126 -0.28 -13.44 -13.87
C GLY A 126 -0.16 -13.53 -12.35
N VAL A 127 -0.66 -12.55 -11.63
CA VAL A 127 -0.67 -12.50 -10.16
C VAL A 127 -1.48 -13.67 -9.58
N THR A 128 -0.87 -14.40 -8.64
CA THR A 128 -1.59 -15.34 -7.77
C THR A 128 -1.93 -14.67 -6.44
N SER A 129 -3.06 -15.04 -5.85
CA SER A 129 -3.54 -14.44 -4.60
C SER A 129 -3.90 -15.50 -3.57
N LYS A 130 -3.62 -15.19 -2.31
CA LYS A 130 -4.19 -15.89 -1.14
C LYS A 130 -5.03 -14.91 -0.36
N THR A 131 -6.11 -15.37 0.26
CA THR A 131 -7.05 -14.51 1.00
C THR A 131 -7.30 -15.09 2.38
N ILE A 132 -7.33 -14.22 3.39
CA ILE A 132 -7.78 -14.54 4.76
C ILE A 132 -8.99 -13.67 5.06
N TYR A 133 -10.11 -14.30 5.42
CA TYR A 133 -11.33 -13.62 5.83
C TYR A 133 -11.33 -13.35 7.32
N PHE A 134 -11.77 -12.17 7.73
CA PHE A 134 -11.96 -11.82 9.13
C PHE A 134 -13.27 -12.42 9.64
N LYS A 135 -13.30 -12.83 10.92
CA LYS A 135 -14.53 -13.26 11.59
C LYS A 135 -15.55 -12.12 11.72
N LYS A 136 -15.06 -10.90 11.89
CA LYS A 136 -15.83 -9.64 11.88
C LYS A 136 -15.11 -8.63 11.00
N PRO A 137 -15.84 -7.82 10.23
CA PRO A 137 -15.22 -6.78 9.44
C PRO A 137 -14.36 -5.85 10.30
N LEU A 138 -13.21 -5.48 9.80
CA LEU A 138 -12.33 -4.49 10.41
C LEU A 138 -12.74 -3.10 9.90
N THR A 139 -13.28 -2.28 10.78
CA THR A 139 -13.59 -0.87 10.50
C THR A 139 -12.58 0.00 11.23
N PRO A 140 -11.64 0.65 10.53
CA PRO A 140 -10.75 1.61 11.16
C PRO A 140 -11.54 2.81 11.69
N VAL A 141 -11.25 3.21 12.92
CA VAL A 141 -11.86 4.36 13.56
C VAL A 141 -10.77 5.34 13.93
N LEU A 142 -10.95 6.61 13.51
CA LEU A 142 -10.13 7.70 13.99
C LEU A 142 -10.51 7.98 15.44
N THR A 143 -9.62 7.73 16.36
CA THR A 143 -9.79 8.09 17.76
C THR A 143 -9.12 9.45 17.99
N GLU A 144 -9.89 10.43 18.42
CA GLU A 144 -9.32 11.64 19.00
C GLU A 144 -8.54 11.26 20.27
N LYS A 145 -7.40 11.94 20.48
CA LYS A 145 -6.61 11.76 21.69
C LYS A 145 -7.19 12.59 22.82
#